data_4be7f7cfa6a3086391a9fdcfac33f453
#
_entry.id   4be7f7cfa6a3086391a9fdcfac33f453
#
_cell.length_a   1.000
_cell.length_b   1.000
_cell.length_c   1.000
_cell.angle_alpha   90.00
_cell.angle_beta   90.00
_cell.angle_gamma   90.00
#
_symmetry.space_group_name_H-M   'P 1'
#
loop_
_entity.id
_entity.type
_entity.pdbx_description
1 polymer ?
#
loop_
_entity_poly.entity_id
_entity_poly.type
_entity_poly.pdbx_seq_one_letter_code
_entity_poly.pdbx_strand_id
1 'polypeptide(L)'
;MRCFALLIAFLAFAPSAMAGLHYSGEVQNPLPAKWRGFLLDHRSLRLLAAPQPASPLYDAYAEARLKLESASRTRALTADETADLGALYVRFGLADKAIAILRSAVRANPEHFRLAANLGTAWQLAGDLEQAATALDDAVRLAPPRAKPFEQAHRNLVKLRQNEPKGTTALDALFVGKPTDDTVSVLQQLALWLPGDGRLLWQLGEAAFATGDTRMAANILDGCVTEFAMKSDGLRRNRQTYKTASEAETHEGTLAFRSPRAFVRQFDETKLPTIQRDGTTDLPWPALAETQIGKKFPPKYLKFVQELDGKRVSIVGFVRNRSGEGDVTEFLFTEFPVGCWFCELPEPAGIVRVQLAGGKSTQIGTASIKIVGTLKLNRTDPEDYLFTIAGATIRAND
;
A
#
# COMPACT_ATOMS: atom_id res chain seq x y z
N MET A 1 -9.53 54.96 -24.34
CA MET A 1 -8.83 53.65 -24.34
C MET A 1 -8.62 53.26 -22.91
N ARG A 2 -9.41 52.32 -22.39
CA ARG A 2 -9.28 51.80 -21.01
C ARG A 2 -8.66 50.41 -21.12
N CYS A 3 -7.41 50.26 -20.65
CA CYS A 3 -6.74 48.99 -20.54
C CYS A 3 -7.31 48.23 -19.32
N PHE A 4 -8.01 47.12 -19.56
CA PHE A 4 -8.37 46.15 -18.56
C PHE A 4 -7.14 45.22 -18.33
N ALA A 5 -6.51 45.35 -17.18
CA ALA A 5 -5.48 44.38 -16.74
C ALA A 5 -6.21 43.16 -16.21
N LEU A 6 -6.08 42.03 -16.90
CA LEU A 6 -6.54 40.73 -16.45
C LEU A 6 -5.58 40.21 -15.36
N LEU A 7 -6.00 40.20 -14.12
CA LEU A 7 -5.28 39.60 -13.03
C LEU A 7 -5.56 38.08 -13.07
N ILE A 8 -4.63 37.32 -13.63
CA ILE A 8 -4.67 35.84 -13.56
C ILE A 8 -4.21 35.46 -12.17
N ALA A 9 -5.17 35.12 -11.29
CA ALA A 9 -4.88 34.51 -10.01
C ALA A 9 -4.40 33.07 -10.25
N PHE A 10 -3.09 32.83 -10.12
CA PHE A 10 -2.54 31.49 -9.96
C PHE A 10 -3.05 30.92 -8.62
N LEU A 11 -4.09 30.10 -8.68
CA LEU A 11 -4.45 29.21 -7.60
C LEU A 11 -3.33 28.17 -7.47
N ALA A 12 -2.37 28.43 -6.61
CA ALA A 12 -1.44 27.43 -6.16
C ALA A 12 -2.24 26.34 -5.45
N PHE A 13 -2.41 25.19 -6.10
CA PHE A 13 -2.89 23.99 -5.44
C PHE A 13 -1.85 23.60 -4.39
N ALA A 14 -2.07 24.00 -3.15
CA ALA A 14 -1.33 23.45 -2.02
C ALA A 14 -1.61 21.93 -1.98
N PRO A 15 -0.58 21.08 -1.90
CA PRO A 15 -0.78 19.65 -1.76
C PRO A 15 -1.61 19.40 -0.50
N SER A 16 -2.69 18.64 -0.65
CA SER A 16 -3.64 18.32 0.41
C SER A 16 -2.96 17.46 1.47
N ALA A 17 -2.50 18.05 2.55
CA ALA A 17 -1.96 17.32 3.69
C ALA A 17 -3.10 16.59 4.40
N MET A 18 -3.04 15.26 4.47
CA MET A 18 -3.87 14.40 5.32
C MET A 18 -3.01 13.79 6.42
N ALA A 19 -3.62 13.41 7.50
CA ALA A 19 -3.13 13.35 8.88
C ALA A 19 -2.36 12.07 9.32
N GLY A 20 -1.61 12.12 10.42
CA GLY A 20 -0.99 11.07 11.26
C GLY A 20 0.47 10.77 10.98
N LEU A 21 0.82 10.03 9.95
CA LEU A 21 2.19 9.86 9.48
C LEU A 21 2.35 10.57 8.14
N HIS A 22 3.08 11.67 8.14
CA HIS A 22 3.17 12.59 7.01
C HIS A 22 4.53 12.55 6.34
N TYR A 23 4.63 11.71 5.33
CA TYR A 23 5.72 11.77 4.36
C TYR A 23 5.21 12.44 3.07
N SER A 24 5.90 13.49 2.61
CA SER A 24 5.47 14.25 1.41
C SER A 24 5.50 13.42 0.11
N GLY A 25 6.30 12.34 0.09
CA GLY A 25 6.32 11.38 -1.02
C GLY A 25 5.10 10.45 -1.07
N GLU A 26 4.25 10.44 -0.02
CA GLU A 26 2.98 9.70 -0.02
C GLU A 26 1.85 10.59 -0.52
N VAL A 27 1.31 10.30 -1.72
CA VAL A 27 0.11 10.99 -2.21
C VAL A 27 -1.09 10.59 -1.35
N GLN A 28 -1.73 11.59 -0.75
CA GLN A 28 -2.81 11.36 0.21
C GLN A 28 -4.18 11.66 -0.41
N ASN A 29 -4.61 10.80 -1.32
CA ASN A 29 -5.96 10.84 -1.86
C ASN A 29 -6.98 10.24 -0.88
N PRO A 30 -8.27 10.63 -0.95
CA PRO A 30 -9.33 9.97 -0.21
C PRO A 30 -9.33 8.45 -0.45
N LEU A 31 -9.53 7.69 0.62
CA LEU A 31 -9.59 6.23 0.55
C LEU A 31 -11.04 5.79 0.27
N PRO A 32 -11.30 4.97 -0.75
CA PRO A 32 -12.63 4.43 -0.99
C PRO A 32 -12.98 3.39 0.09
N ALA A 33 -14.23 3.39 0.55
CA ALA A 33 -14.69 2.45 1.57
C ALA A 33 -14.56 0.99 1.11
N LYS A 34 -14.88 0.72 -0.16
CA LYS A 34 -14.73 -0.60 -0.80
C LYS A 34 -13.49 -0.62 -1.69
N TRP A 35 -12.34 -0.80 -1.07
CA TRP A 35 -11.05 -0.77 -1.74
C TRP A 35 -10.32 -2.11 -1.63
N ARG A 36 -10.30 -2.85 -2.73
CA ARG A 36 -9.72 -4.20 -2.81
C ARG A 36 -8.19 -4.23 -2.77
N GLY A 37 -7.54 -3.14 -3.15
CA GLY A 37 -6.07 -2.98 -3.05
C GLY A 37 -5.55 -2.66 -1.65
N PHE A 38 -6.40 -2.45 -0.66
CA PHE A 38 -6.01 -2.00 0.68
C PHE A 38 -4.97 -2.91 1.35
N LEU A 39 -5.22 -4.22 1.39
CA LEU A 39 -4.31 -5.16 2.06
C LEU A 39 -2.94 -5.23 1.41
N LEU A 40 -2.86 -5.03 0.10
CA LEU A 40 -1.59 -4.97 -0.60
C LEU A 40 -0.75 -3.77 -0.15
N ASP A 41 -1.37 -2.59 -0.11
CA ASP A 41 -0.70 -1.37 0.35
C ASP A 41 -0.32 -1.47 1.84
N HIS A 42 -1.23 -1.97 2.68
CA HIS A 42 -0.97 -2.18 4.09
C HIS A 42 0.24 -3.12 4.33
N ARG A 43 0.31 -4.26 3.63
CA ARG A 43 1.44 -5.19 3.70
C ARG A 43 2.74 -4.55 3.23
N SER A 44 2.69 -3.84 2.11
CA SER A 44 3.86 -3.17 1.55
C SER A 44 4.47 -2.17 2.52
N LEU A 45 3.62 -1.38 3.20
CA LEU A 45 4.06 -0.44 4.23
C LEU A 45 4.59 -1.14 5.49
N ARG A 46 3.94 -2.23 5.91
CA ARG A 46 4.39 -3.02 7.08
C ARG A 46 5.77 -3.64 6.86
N LEU A 47 6.04 -4.09 5.65
CA LEU A 47 7.33 -4.71 5.30
C LEU A 47 8.50 -3.72 5.24
N LEU A 48 8.25 -2.41 5.21
CA LEU A 48 9.33 -1.40 5.30
C LEU A 48 10.12 -1.51 6.61
N ALA A 49 9.48 -1.90 7.71
CA ALA A 49 10.14 -2.11 9.00
C ALA A 49 10.75 -3.52 9.17
N ALA A 50 10.57 -4.41 8.21
CA ALA A 50 11.11 -5.77 8.29
C ALA A 50 12.61 -5.81 7.95
N PRO A 51 13.39 -6.79 8.52
CA PRO A 51 14.83 -6.85 8.31
C PRO A 51 15.28 -7.15 6.86
N GLN A 52 14.39 -7.65 6.02
CA GLN A 52 14.71 -8.04 4.63
C GLN A 52 13.53 -7.81 3.68
N PRO A 53 13.29 -6.64 3.20
CA PRO A 53 12.38 -6.48 2.07
C PRO A 53 13.16 -6.08 0.83
N ALA A 54 13.34 -6.98 -0.10
CA ALA A 54 13.60 -6.58 -1.47
C ALA A 54 12.26 -6.18 -2.10
N SER A 55 11.96 -4.90 -2.17
CA SER A 55 10.79 -4.40 -2.89
C SER A 55 11.06 -3.01 -3.46
N PRO A 56 10.51 -2.67 -4.63
CA PRO A 56 10.66 -1.32 -5.21
C PRO A 56 10.24 -0.21 -4.26
N LEU A 57 9.24 -0.47 -3.42
CA LEU A 57 8.80 0.49 -2.39
C LEU A 57 9.88 0.71 -1.34
N TYR A 58 10.48 -0.37 -0.82
CA TYR A 58 11.56 -0.27 0.15
C TYR A 58 12.74 0.53 -0.40
N ASP A 59 13.15 0.25 -1.64
CA ASP A 59 14.28 0.92 -2.28
C ASP A 59 14.00 2.42 -2.44
N ALA A 60 12.80 2.79 -2.88
CA ALA A 60 12.40 4.20 -3.02
C ALA A 60 12.41 4.94 -1.67
N TYR A 61 11.91 4.31 -0.61
CA TYR A 61 11.89 4.91 0.73
C TYR A 61 13.30 4.97 1.35
N ALA A 62 14.11 3.93 1.12
CA ALA A 62 15.50 3.91 1.57
C ALA A 62 16.34 4.99 0.88
N GLU A 63 16.19 5.17 -0.43
CA GLU A 63 16.84 6.23 -1.20
C GLU A 63 16.43 7.62 -0.69
N ALA A 64 15.12 7.85 -0.50
CA ALA A 64 14.62 9.12 0.04
C ALA A 64 15.19 9.42 1.43
N ARG A 65 15.23 8.41 2.32
CA ARG A 65 15.84 8.55 3.65
C ARG A 65 17.32 8.88 3.56
N LEU A 66 18.10 8.13 2.78
CA LEU A 66 19.54 8.37 2.62
C LEU A 66 19.84 9.75 2.06
N LYS A 67 19.03 10.24 1.12
CA LYS A 67 19.14 11.59 0.57
C LYS A 67 18.97 12.67 1.66
N LEU A 68 17.96 12.55 2.52
CA LEU A 68 17.72 13.49 3.61
C LEU A 68 18.78 13.36 4.72
N GLU A 69 19.22 12.14 5.06
CA GLU A 69 20.33 11.91 5.98
C GLU A 69 21.64 12.55 5.46
N SER A 70 21.91 12.43 4.16
CA SER A 70 23.08 13.08 3.53
C SER A 70 22.98 14.60 3.58
N ALA A 71 21.82 15.15 3.23
CA ALA A 71 21.59 16.60 3.31
C ALA A 71 21.77 17.14 4.73
N SER A 72 21.30 16.40 5.75
CA SER A 72 21.43 16.82 7.15
C SER A 72 22.88 16.92 7.65
N ARG A 73 23.83 16.25 6.98
CA ARG A 73 25.28 16.35 7.31
C ARG A 73 25.93 17.58 6.73
N THR A 74 25.33 18.19 5.72
CA THR A 74 25.92 19.32 4.97
C THR A 74 25.23 20.66 5.27
N ARG A 75 23.97 20.61 5.71
CA ARG A 75 23.16 21.78 6.07
C ARG A 75 22.07 21.43 7.06
N ALA A 76 21.49 22.44 7.70
CA ALA A 76 20.24 22.27 8.44
C ALA A 76 19.09 21.87 7.48
N LEU A 77 18.27 20.91 7.87
CA LEU A 77 17.04 20.56 7.17
C LEU A 77 15.97 21.61 7.46
N THR A 78 15.11 21.88 6.49
CA THR A 78 13.88 22.64 6.71
C THR A 78 12.92 21.87 7.63
N ALA A 79 11.88 22.54 8.13
CA ALA A 79 10.84 21.89 8.93
C ALA A 79 10.15 20.75 8.17
N ASP A 80 9.85 20.97 6.87
CA ASP A 80 9.25 19.97 6.00
C ASP A 80 10.18 18.79 5.75
N GLU A 81 11.45 19.02 5.46
CA GLU A 81 12.45 17.95 5.27
C GLU A 81 12.67 17.14 6.56
N THR A 82 12.63 17.81 7.72
CA THR A 82 12.73 17.13 9.01
C THR A 82 11.48 16.29 9.30
N ALA A 83 10.30 16.80 8.95
CA ALA A 83 9.06 16.02 9.04
C ALA A 83 9.13 14.78 8.14
N ASP A 84 9.61 14.91 6.91
CA ASP A 84 9.77 13.79 5.97
C ASP A 84 10.79 12.77 6.48
N LEU A 85 11.95 13.19 6.96
CA LEU A 85 12.95 12.29 7.52
C LEU A 85 12.43 11.57 8.77
N GLY A 86 11.68 12.26 9.63
CA GLY A 86 11.02 11.68 10.79
C GLY A 86 9.99 10.62 10.39
N ALA A 87 9.16 10.90 9.40
CA ALA A 87 8.18 9.94 8.87
C ALA A 87 8.86 8.69 8.27
N LEU A 88 9.94 8.88 7.52
CA LEU A 88 10.73 7.78 6.96
C LEU A 88 11.35 6.92 8.08
N TYR A 89 11.90 7.52 9.14
CA TYR A 89 12.38 6.75 10.29
C TYR A 89 11.27 5.92 10.93
N VAL A 90 10.08 6.49 11.09
CA VAL A 90 8.90 5.76 11.58
C VAL A 90 8.56 4.58 10.67
N ARG A 91 8.53 4.78 9.34
CA ARG A 91 8.27 3.70 8.36
C ARG A 91 9.29 2.55 8.45
N PHE A 92 10.54 2.87 8.76
CA PHE A 92 11.60 1.87 8.96
C PHE A 92 11.67 1.29 10.38
N GLY A 93 10.73 1.60 11.27
CA GLY A 93 10.72 1.13 12.66
C GLY A 93 11.79 1.78 13.53
N LEU A 94 12.39 2.90 13.12
CA LEU A 94 13.46 3.60 13.81
C LEU A 94 12.89 4.72 14.69
N ALA A 95 11.96 4.38 15.59
CA ALA A 95 11.21 5.33 16.40
C ALA A 95 12.11 6.29 17.20
N ASP A 96 13.18 5.78 17.82
CA ASP A 96 14.12 6.61 18.62
C ASP A 96 14.81 7.68 17.77
N LYS A 97 15.21 7.34 16.53
CA LYS A 97 15.78 8.33 15.60
C LYS A 97 14.76 9.38 15.18
N ALA A 98 13.52 8.97 14.93
CA ALA A 98 12.44 9.89 14.63
C ALA A 98 12.19 10.87 15.77
N ILE A 99 12.07 10.39 17.02
CA ILE A 99 11.89 11.20 18.22
C ILE A 99 13.03 12.20 18.39
N ALA A 100 14.28 11.75 18.24
CA ALA A 100 15.46 12.59 18.42
C ALA A 100 15.43 13.83 17.53
N ILE A 101 15.07 13.69 16.25
CA ILE A 101 15.05 14.84 15.32
C ILE A 101 13.73 15.64 15.42
N LEU A 102 12.59 14.96 15.55
CA LEU A 102 11.28 15.61 15.54
C LEU A 102 11.05 16.45 16.80
N ARG A 103 11.51 15.98 17.99
CA ARG A 103 11.33 16.71 19.24
C ARG A 103 11.99 18.09 19.25
N SER A 104 13.18 18.21 18.69
CA SER A 104 13.86 19.50 18.55
C SER A 104 13.20 20.38 17.49
N ALA A 105 12.76 19.78 16.37
CA ALA A 105 12.10 20.50 15.29
C ALA A 105 10.72 21.05 15.67
N VAL A 106 9.91 20.30 16.45
CA VAL A 106 8.64 20.79 17.02
C VAL A 106 8.85 22.00 17.93
N ARG A 107 9.88 21.98 18.78
CA ARG A 107 10.21 23.14 19.63
C ARG A 107 10.56 24.39 18.84
N ALA A 108 11.27 24.22 17.74
CA ALA A 108 11.66 25.33 16.86
C ALA A 108 10.49 25.80 15.95
N ASN A 109 9.52 24.94 15.68
CA ASN A 109 8.40 25.19 14.77
C ASN A 109 7.09 24.69 15.38
N PRO A 110 6.57 25.33 16.48
CA PRO A 110 5.45 24.81 17.26
C PRO A 110 4.11 24.79 16.51
N GLU A 111 3.99 25.55 15.43
CA GLU A 111 2.79 25.58 14.59
C GLU A 111 2.89 24.67 13.36
N HIS A 112 3.93 23.83 13.28
CA HIS A 112 4.13 22.96 12.13
C HIS A 112 3.43 21.61 12.33
N PHE A 113 2.27 21.47 11.73
CA PHE A 113 1.37 20.32 11.86
C PHE A 113 2.06 18.96 11.64
N ARG A 114 2.79 18.78 10.53
CA ARG A 114 3.42 17.50 10.17
C ARG A 114 4.47 17.03 11.18
N LEU A 115 5.20 17.96 11.77
CA LEU A 115 6.17 17.67 12.83
C LEU A 115 5.47 17.11 14.07
N ALA A 116 4.39 17.76 14.52
CA ALA A 116 3.63 17.32 15.69
C ALA A 116 3.00 15.93 15.47
N ALA A 117 2.36 15.70 14.32
CA ALA A 117 1.73 14.44 13.98
C ALA A 117 2.73 13.27 13.89
N ASN A 118 3.86 13.47 13.19
CA ASN A 118 4.90 12.46 13.07
C ASN A 118 5.58 12.17 14.42
N LEU A 119 5.75 13.17 15.27
CA LEU A 119 6.28 12.99 16.62
C LEU A 119 5.33 12.15 17.50
N GLY A 120 4.03 12.41 17.44
CA GLY A 120 3.02 11.61 18.15
C GLY A 120 3.04 10.14 17.71
N THR A 121 3.14 9.89 16.41
CA THR A 121 3.27 8.53 15.87
C THR A 121 4.58 7.87 16.33
N ALA A 122 5.69 8.60 16.32
CA ALA A 122 6.99 8.08 16.76
C ALA A 122 6.97 7.67 18.24
N TRP A 123 6.39 8.52 19.13
CA TRP A 123 6.23 8.19 20.54
C TRP A 123 5.32 6.97 20.78
N GLN A 124 4.23 6.88 20.03
CA GLN A 124 3.35 5.70 20.11
C GLN A 124 4.10 4.41 19.75
N LEU A 125 4.92 4.41 18.70
CA LEU A 125 5.71 3.25 18.32
C LEU A 125 6.83 2.93 19.33
N ALA A 126 7.36 3.94 20.02
CA ALA A 126 8.29 3.74 21.12
C ALA A 126 7.62 3.24 22.40
N GLY A 127 6.28 3.21 22.45
CA GLY A 127 5.50 2.75 23.61
C GLY A 127 5.25 3.83 24.67
N ASP A 128 5.71 5.07 24.46
CA ASP A 128 5.41 6.20 25.35
C ASP A 128 4.09 6.87 24.93
N LEU A 129 3.00 6.30 25.42
CA LEU A 129 1.65 6.75 25.06
C LEU A 129 1.30 8.11 25.66
N GLU A 130 1.98 8.55 26.74
CA GLU A 130 1.76 9.86 27.35
C GLU A 130 2.31 10.98 26.45
N GLN A 131 3.56 10.82 26.02
CA GLN A 131 4.18 11.75 25.06
C GLN A 131 3.46 11.72 23.71
N ALA A 132 3.03 10.52 23.26
CA ALA A 132 2.25 10.38 22.04
C ALA A 132 0.93 11.17 22.12
N ALA A 133 0.18 11.04 23.21
CA ALA A 133 -1.09 11.77 23.40
C ALA A 133 -0.88 13.28 23.39
N THR A 134 0.18 13.76 24.06
CA THR A 134 0.51 15.20 24.11
C THR A 134 0.82 15.72 22.70
N ALA A 135 1.69 15.05 21.95
CA ALA A 135 2.04 15.47 20.58
C ALA A 135 0.84 15.38 19.62
N LEU A 136 -0.05 14.38 19.80
CA LEU A 136 -1.27 14.25 19.00
C LEU A 136 -2.35 15.28 19.38
N ASP A 137 -2.41 15.77 20.62
CA ASP A 137 -3.29 16.90 20.97
C ASP A 137 -2.89 18.16 20.18
N ASP A 138 -1.57 18.44 20.03
CA ASP A 138 -1.07 19.50 19.17
C ASP A 138 -1.37 19.22 17.69
N ALA A 139 -1.17 17.98 17.22
CA ALA A 139 -1.51 17.60 15.85
C ALA A 139 -2.99 17.85 15.53
N VAL A 140 -3.91 17.48 16.42
CA VAL A 140 -5.36 17.76 16.25
C VAL A 140 -5.67 19.26 16.19
N ARG A 141 -4.99 20.04 17.05
CA ARG A 141 -5.14 21.51 17.09
C ARG A 141 -4.69 22.16 15.77
N LEU A 142 -3.56 21.70 15.24
CA LEU A 142 -2.91 22.25 14.04
C LEU A 142 -3.46 21.65 12.73
N ALA A 143 -4.21 20.56 12.81
CA ALA A 143 -4.67 19.81 11.65
C ALA A 143 -5.53 20.65 10.69
N PRO A 144 -5.24 20.65 9.40
CA PRO A 144 -6.15 21.22 8.41
C PRO A 144 -7.50 20.47 8.42
N PRO A 145 -8.60 21.13 8.02
CA PRO A 145 -9.96 20.57 8.17
C PRO A 145 -10.13 19.14 7.64
N ARG A 146 -9.50 18.81 6.52
CA ARG A 146 -9.55 17.45 5.92
C ARG A 146 -8.81 16.39 6.72
N ALA A 147 -7.80 16.79 7.47
CA ALA A 147 -6.97 15.92 8.28
C ALA A 147 -7.57 15.65 9.65
N LYS A 148 -8.30 16.61 10.18
CA LYS A 148 -8.76 16.64 11.57
C LYS A 148 -9.52 15.39 12.03
N PRO A 149 -10.44 14.79 11.27
CA PRO A 149 -11.12 13.57 11.69
C PRO A 149 -10.17 12.39 11.93
N PHE A 150 -9.15 12.27 11.11
CA PHE A 150 -8.16 11.18 11.20
C PHE A 150 -7.24 11.37 12.41
N GLU A 151 -6.72 12.60 12.61
CA GLU A 151 -5.91 12.92 13.80
C GLU A 151 -6.70 12.72 15.09
N GLN A 152 -7.95 13.14 15.10
CA GLN A 152 -8.82 12.94 16.25
C GLN A 152 -8.99 11.44 16.56
N ALA A 153 -9.18 10.63 15.53
CA ALA A 153 -9.27 9.17 15.68
C ALA A 153 -7.95 8.56 16.17
N HIS A 154 -6.81 9.03 15.65
CA HIS A 154 -5.48 8.59 16.08
C HIS A 154 -5.23 8.94 17.56
N ARG A 155 -5.48 10.18 17.92
CA ARG A 155 -5.37 10.64 19.30
C ARG A 155 -6.29 9.84 20.25
N ASN A 156 -7.53 9.54 19.82
CA ASN A 156 -8.48 8.76 20.60
C ASN A 156 -7.99 7.31 20.78
N LEU A 157 -7.39 6.69 19.74
CA LEU A 157 -6.77 5.37 19.84
C LEU A 157 -5.67 5.34 20.90
N VAL A 158 -4.77 6.34 20.90
CA VAL A 158 -3.69 6.42 21.89
C VAL A 158 -4.27 6.57 23.29
N LYS A 159 -5.26 7.46 23.49
CA LYS A 159 -5.90 7.67 24.80
C LYS A 159 -6.68 6.44 25.27
N LEU A 160 -7.31 5.71 24.37
CA LEU A 160 -7.94 4.43 24.70
C LEU A 160 -6.89 3.47 25.27
N ARG A 161 -5.77 3.31 24.59
CA ARG A 161 -4.71 2.37 24.98
C ARG A 161 -3.93 2.77 26.23
N GLN A 162 -3.84 4.06 26.53
CA GLN A 162 -3.28 4.52 27.82
C GLN A 162 -4.06 4.01 29.03
N ASN A 163 -5.38 3.85 28.89
CA ASN A 163 -6.28 3.46 29.95
C ASN A 163 -6.55 1.96 30.01
N GLU A 164 -5.96 1.18 29.12
CA GLU A 164 -6.11 -0.27 29.09
C GLU A 164 -5.12 -0.98 30.03
N PRO A 165 -5.48 -2.13 30.60
CA PRO A 165 -4.53 -3.01 31.27
C PRO A 165 -3.38 -3.42 30.33
N LYS A 166 -2.15 -3.48 30.85
CA LYS A 166 -1.00 -3.96 30.07
C LYS A 166 -1.28 -5.37 29.55
N GLY A 167 -0.94 -5.59 28.25
CA GLY A 167 -1.14 -6.88 27.59
C GLY A 167 -2.56 -7.14 27.11
N THR A 168 -3.43 -6.11 27.07
CA THR A 168 -4.75 -6.22 26.44
C THR A 168 -4.63 -6.69 24.99
N THR A 169 -5.35 -7.78 24.67
CA THR A 169 -5.44 -8.34 23.30
C THR A 169 -6.85 -8.22 22.71
N ALA A 170 -7.73 -7.48 23.40
CA ALA A 170 -9.10 -7.25 22.96
C ALA A 170 -9.16 -6.30 21.75
N LEU A 171 -10.28 -6.34 21.04
CA LEU A 171 -10.60 -5.40 19.97
C LEU A 171 -10.59 -3.96 20.49
N ASP A 172 -10.06 -3.03 19.71
CA ASP A 172 -10.15 -1.60 20.04
C ASP A 172 -11.60 -1.11 19.93
N ALA A 173 -12.10 -0.40 20.93
CA ALA A 173 -13.42 0.22 20.93
C ALA A 173 -13.31 1.71 20.53
N LEU A 174 -12.70 1.98 19.38
CA LEU A 174 -12.36 3.33 18.94
C LEU A 174 -13.60 4.15 18.52
N PHE A 175 -14.63 3.50 18.00
CA PHE A 175 -15.87 4.14 17.56
C PHE A 175 -17.06 3.61 18.34
N VAL A 176 -18.03 4.51 18.56
CA VAL A 176 -19.28 4.19 19.23
C VAL A 176 -20.41 4.14 18.18
N GLY A 177 -21.28 3.14 18.28
CA GLY A 177 -22.42 2.97 17.37
C GLY A 177 -22.10 2.08 16.15
N LYS A 178 -23.01 2.10 15.17
CA LYS A 178 -22.86 1.31 13.94
C LYS A 178 -21.82 1.97 13.02
N PRO A 179 -20.81 1.25 12.56
CA PRO A 179 -19.83 1.76 11.59
C PRO A 179 -20.49 2.21 10.28
N THR A 180 -19.89 3.22 9.67
CA THR A 180 -20.28 3.78 8.36
C THR A 180 -19.08 3.69 7.40
N ASP A 181 -19.29 4.03 6.12
CA ASP A 181 -18.19 4.11 5.14
C ASP A 181 -17.11 5.12 5.57
N ASP A 182 -17.50 6.21 6.23
CA ASP A 182 -16.52 7.17 6.80
C ASP A 182 -15.71 6.53 7.92
N THR A 183 -16.33 5.69 8.76
CA THR A 183 -15.63 4.92 9.79
C THR A 183 -14.59 3.98 9.15
N VAL A 184 -14.96 3.28 8.08
CA VAL A 184 -14.04 2.41 7.33
C VAL A 184 -12.89 3.22 6.75
N SER A 185 -13.16 4.35 6.10
CA SER A 185 -12.12 5.25 5.56
C SER A 185 -11.13 5.72 6.63
N VAL A 186 -11.62 6.10 7.82
CA VAL A 186 -10.76 6.52 8.94
C VAL A 186 -9.90 5.37 9.43
N LEU A 187 -10.48 4.18 9.60
CA LEU A 187 -9.73 2.99 10.05
C LEU A 187 -8.70 2.52 9.02
N GLN A 188 -9.03 2.55 7.73
CA GLN A 188 -8.07 2.28 6.66
C GLN A 188 -6.88 3.23 6.76
N GLN A 189 -7.14 4.52 6.95
CA GLN A 189 -6.10 5.52 7.09
C GLN A 189 -5.20 5.24 8.29
N LEU A 190 -5.78 4.99 9.46
CA LEU A 190 -5.01 4.67 10.67
C LEU A 190 -4.18 3.39 10.47
N ALA A 191 -4.75 2.36 9.87
CA ALA A 191 -4.03 1.12 9.60
C ALA A 191 -2.87 1.29 8.62
N LEU A 192 -2.97 2.21 7.64
CA LEU A 192 -1.84 2.55 6.77
C LEU A 192 -0.75 3.36 7.49
N TRP A 193 -1.09 4.12 8.52
CA TRP A 193 -0.09 4.82 9.35
C TRP A 193 0.62 3.90 10.32
N LEU A 194 -0.13 2.96 10.88
CA LEU A 194 0.27 2.02 11.91
C LEU A 194 0.20 0.58 11.38
N PRO A 195 0.91 0.25 10.29
CA PRO A 195 0.72 -1.04 9.60
C PRO A 195 1.18 -2.25 10.43
N GLY A 196 1.91 -2.03 11.52
CA GLY A 196 2.28 -3.05 12.51
C GLY A 196 1.21 -3.36 13.55
N ASP A 197 0.07 -2.65 13.50
CA ASP A 197 -0.97 -2.74 14.53
C ASP A 197 -2.10 -3.72 14.16
N GLY A 198 -1.97 -4.97 14.60
CA GLY A 198 -2.96 -6.02 14.32
C GLY A 198 -4.32 -5.78 14.97
N ARG A 199 -4.40 -5.10 16.13
CA ARG A 199 -5.68 -4.80 16.80
C ARG A 199 -6.47 -3.76 16.00
N LEU A 200 -5.79 -2.74 15.51
CA LEU A 200 -6.40 -1.74 14.64
C LEU A 200 -6.86 -2.35 13.31
N LEU A 201 -6.07 -3.26 12.76
CA LEU A 201 -6.45 -4.01 11.55
C LEU A 201 -7.69 -4.87 11.82
N TRP A 202 -7.80 -5.52 12.98
CA TRP A 202 -9.00 -6.25 13.37
C TRP A 202 -10.22 -5.33 13.46
N GLN A 203 -10.09 -4.15 14.10
CA GLN A 203 -11.17 -3.15 14.17
C GLN A 203 -11.67 -2.75 12.77
N LEU A 204 -10.76 -2.58 11.81
CA LEU A 204 -11.14 -2.32 10.42
C LEU A 204 -11.94 -3.48 9.81
N GLY A 205 -11.55 -4.73 10.08
CA GLY A 205 -12.30 -5.90 9.62
C GLY A 205 -13.73 -5.95 10.15
N GLU A 206 -13.93 -5.63 11.44
CA GLU A 206 -15.26 -5.53 12.05
C GLU A 206 -16.11 -4.42 11.40
N ALA A 207 -15.50 -3.26 11.15
CA ALA A 207 -16.19 -2.16 10.49
C ALA A 207 -16.57 -2.49 9.04
N ALA A 208 -15.68 -3.15 8.30
CA ALA A 208 -15.94 -3.59 6.93
C ALA A 208 -17.11 -4.58 6.88
N PHE A 209 -17.17 -5.54 7.82
CA PHE A 209 -18.29 -6.47 7.91
C PHE A 209 -19.60 -5.74 8.21
N ALA A 210 -19.60 -4.83 9.17
CA ALA A 210 -20.78 -4.07 9.56
C ALA A 210 -21.33 -3.15 8.45
N THR A 211 -20.48 -2.74 7.49
CA THR A 211 -20.87 -1.95 6.31
C THR A 211 -21.17 -2.81 5.07
N GLY A 212 -21.12 -4.15 5.22
CA GLY A 212 -21.50 -5.10 4.18
C GLY A 212 -20.36 -5.49 3.22
N ASP A 213 -19.11 -5.14 3.50
CA ASP A 213 -17.95 -5.65 2.77
C ASP A 213 -17.41 -6.92 3.44
N THR A 214 -18.16 -8.02 3.30
CA THR A 214 -17.87 -9.28 3.97
C THR A 214 -16.56 -9.89 3.50
N ARG A 215 -16.19 -9.69 2.23
CA ARG A 215 -14.97 -10.23 1.65
C ARG A 215 -13.73 -9.51 2.16
N MET A 216 -13.74 -8.18 2.20
CA MET A 216 -12.66 -7.41 2.81
C MET A 216 -12.50 -7.77 4.30
N ALA A 217 -13.61 -7.91 5.03
CA ALA A 217 -13.61 -8.30 6.43
C ALA A 217 -12.96 -9.69 6.64
N ALA A 218 -13.35 -10.69 5.85
CA ALA A 218 -12.79 -12.03 5.93
C ALA A 218 -11.27 -12.03 5.67
N ASN A 219 -10.82 -11.31 4.63
CA ASN A 219 -9.40 -11.17 4.28
C ASN A 219 -8.60 -10.50 5.40
N ILE A 220 -9.15 -9.45 5.99
CA ILE A 220 -8.50 -8.73 7.09
C ILE A 220 -8.35 -9.63 8.32
N LEU A 221 -9.42 -10.32 8.74
CA LEU A 221 -9.35 -11.19 9.91
C LEU A 221 -8.42 -12.38 9.69
N ASP A 222 -8.35 -12.88 8.46
CA ASP A 222 -7.36 -13.90 8.11
C ASP A 222 -5.92 -13.35 8.28
N GLY A 223 -5.65 -12.15 7.79
CA GLY A 223 -4.37 -11.46 8.00
C GLY A 223 -4.03 -11.25 9.49
N CYS A 224 -5.00 -10.89 10.33
CA CYS A 224 -4.79 -10.77 11.77
C CYS A 224 -4.28 -12.07 12.40
N VAL A 225 -4.79 -13.22 11.97
CA VAL A 225 -4.35 -14.52 12.46
C VAL A 225 -3.02 -14.95 11.84
N THR A 226 -2.89 -14.87 10.53
CA THR A 226 -1.75 -15.45 9.80
C THR A 226 -0.50 -14.59 9.86
N GLU A 227 -0.65 -13.26 9.82
CA GLU A 227 0.46 -12.31 9.74
C GLU A 227 0.81 -11.68 11.09
N PHE A 228 -0.16 -11.52 11.98
CA PHE A 228 0.04 -10.96 13.32
C PHE A 228 -0.01 -12.01 14.44
N ALA A 229 -0.22 -13.28 14.09
CA ALA A 229 -0.31 -14.41 15.02
C ALA A 229 -1.31 -14.18 16.18
N MET A 230 -2.38 -13.41 15.94
CA MET A 230 -3.39 -13.11 16.94
C MET A 230 -4.22 -14.35 17.29
N LYS A 231 -4.48 -14.55 18.60
CA LYS A 231 -5.09 -15.77 19.14
C LYS A 231 -6.41 -15.54 19.89
N SER A 232 -7.00 -14.35 19.80
CA SER A 232 -8.27 -14.06 20.49
C SER A 232 -9.40 -14.98 20.01
N ASP A 233 -10.20 -15.49 20.95
CA ASP A 233 -11.35 -16.36 20.64
C ASP A 233 -12.45 -15.60 19.88
N GLY A 234 -12.63 -14.29 20.17
CA GLY A 234 -13.53 -13.42 19.41
C GLY A 234 -13.11 -13.32 17.95
N LEU A 235 -11.82 -13.05 17.71
CA LEU A 235 -11.26 -13.00 16.36
C LEU A 235 -11.47 -14.31 15.58
N ARG A 236 -11.24 -15.47 16.23
CA ARG A 236 -11.40 -16.77 15.57
C ARG A 236 -12.85 -17.04 15.18
N ARG A 237 -13.82 -16.74 16.07
CA ARG A 237 -15.25 -16.89 15.77
C ARG A 237 -15.65 -15.98 14.61
N ASN A 238 -15.31 -14.72 14.67
CA ASN A 238 -15.67 -13.75 13.63
C ASN A 238 -15.02 -14.09 12.29
N ARG A 239 -13.74 -14.53 12.29
CA ARG A 239 -13.06 -15.01 11.09
C ARG A 239 -13.85 -16.10 10.37
N GLN A 240 -14.34 -17.13 11.09
CA GLN A 240 -15.15 -18.19 10.48
C GLN A 240 -16.48 -17.69 9.94
N THR A 241 -17.17 -16.84 10.71
CA THR A 241 -18.44 -16.22 10.31
C THR A 241 -18.29 -15.38 9.03
N TYR A 242 -17.25 -14.54 9.00
CA TYR A 242 -17.01 -13.63 7.85
C TYR A 242 -16.58 -14.39 6.60
N LYS A 243 -15.82 -15.46 6.79
CA LYS A 243 -15.47 -16.37 5.68
C LYS A 243 -16.73 -16.94 5.04
N THR A 244 -17.61 -17.55 5.81
CA THR A 244 -18.85 -18.13 5.29
C THR A 244 -19.74 -17.07 4.62
N ALA A 245 -19.84 -15.86 5.21
CA ALA A 245 -20.59 -14.77 4.61
C ALA A 245 -19.97 -14.32 3.28
N SER A 246 -18.64 -14.27 3.17
CA SER A 246 -17.94 -13.86 1.95
C SER A 246 -18.09 -14.83 0.79
N GLU A 247 -18.30 -16.12 1.06
CA GLU A 247 -18.56 -17.16 0.05
C GLU A 247 -19.94 -16.97 -0.61
N ALA A 248 -20.89 -16.38 0.12
CA ALA A 248 -22.23 -16.10 -0.37
C ALA A 248 -22.40 -14.71 -0.99
N GLU A 249 -21.36 -13.86 -0.91
CA GLU A 249 -21.43 -12.47 -1.39
C GLU A 249 -21.41 -12.42 -2.93
N THR A 250 -22.48 -11.84 -3.50
CA THR A 250 -22.53 -11.44 -4.91
C THR A 250 -22.22 -9.96 -5.03
N HIS A 251 -21.20 -9.60 -5.82
CA HIS A 251 -20.82 -8.19 -5.97
C HIS A 251 -21.73 -7.45 -6.92
N GLU A 252 -22.45 -6.47 -6.39
CA GLU A 252 -23.09 -5.44 -7.19
C GLU A 252 -22.33 -4.12 -7.03
N GLY A 253 -21.76 -3.59 -8.10
CA GLY A 253 -21.16 -2.26 -8.13
C GLY A 253 -19.68 -2.23 -8.52
N THR A 254 -19.13 -1.02 -8.55
CA THR A 254 -17.74 -0.76 -8.92
C THR A 254 -16.82 -0.93 -7.72
N LEU A 255 -15.87 -1.84 -7.81
CA LEU A 255 -14.83 -2.04 -6.81
C LEU A 255 -13.58 -1.23 -7.19
N ALA A 256 -12.94 -0.59 -6.21
CA ALA A 256 -11.65 0.06 -6.41
C ALA A 256 -10.53 -0.95 -6.13
N PHE A 257 -9.74 -1.27 -7.15
CA PHE A 257 -8.58 -2.16 -7.02
C PHE A 257 -7.27 -1.39 -6.91
N ARG A 258 -7.12 -0.31 -7.68
CA ARG A 258 -5.89 0.48 -7.67
C ARG A 258 -5.73 1.23 -6.36
N SER A 259 -4.49 1.28 -5.90
CA SER A 259 -4.16 2.19 -4.82
C SER A 259 -4.49 3.62 -5.24
N PRO A 260 -5.33 4.34 -4.46
CA PRO A 260 -5.53 5.76 -4.67
C PRO A 260 -4.27 6.56 -4.30
N ARG A 261 -3.25 5.89 -3.76
CA ARG A 261 -1.99 6.46 -3.28
C ARG A 261 -0.85 5.99 -4.14
N ALA A 262 -0.19 6.92 -4.80
CA ALA A 262 0.90 6.64 -5.73
C ALA A 262 2.23 6.23 -5.05
N PHE A 263 2.29 6.15 -3.71
CA PHE A 263 3.54 5.79 -3.03
C PHE A 263 4.06 4.38 -3.36
N VAL A 264 3.18 3.47 -3.76
CA VAL A 264 3.59 2.11 -4.17
C VAL A 264 4.04 2.07 -5.63
N ARG A 265 3.59 3.03 -6.46
CA ARG A 265 3.79 2.98 -7.91
C ARG A 265 3.91 4.37 -8.51
N GLN A 266 4.92 5.15 -8.11
CA GLN A 266 5.31 6.30 -8.92
C GLN A 266 5.91 5.78 -10.23
N PHE A 267 5.09 5.73 -11.27
CA PHE A 267 5.55 5.40 -12.59
C PHE A 267 6.39 6.56 -13.13
N ASP A 268 7.65 6.28 -13.40
CA ASP A 268 8.59 7.22 -14.02
C ASP A 268 9.04 6.63 -15.36
N GLU A 269 8.50 7.18 -16.43
CA GLU A 269 8.79 6.72 -17.79
C GLU A 269 10.29 6.82 -18.14
N THR A 270 11.02 7.73 -17.49
CA THR A 270 12.47 7.91 -17.70
C THR A 270 13.31 6.77 -17.12
N LYS A 271 12.73 5.99 -16.20
CA LYS A 271 13.36 4.82 -15.58
C LYS A 271 13.07 3.50 -16.31
N LEU A 272 12.34 3.55 -17.42
CA LEU A 272 12.11 2.36 -18.23
C LEU A 272 13.42 1.85 -18.83
N PRO A 273 13.63 0.52 -18.83
CA PRO A 273 14.82 -0.07 -19.43
C PRO A 273 14.84 0.16 -20.95
N THR A 274 16.05 0.28 -21.50
CA THR A 274 16.22 0.38 -22.96
C THR A 274 15.80 -0.94 -23.61
N ILE A 275 14.94 -0.83 -24.63
CA ILE A 275 14.48 -2.00 -25.39
C ILE A 275 15.65 -2.61 -26.19
N GLN A 276 15.97 -3.87 -25.89
CA GLN A 276 17.01 -4.63 -26.59
C GLN A 276 16.47 -5.14 -27.94
N ARG A 277 17.15 -4.81 -29.03
CA ARG A 277 16.71 -5.23 -30.37
C ARG A 277 16.84 -6.76 -30.55
N ASP A 278 17.97 -7.32 -30.16
CA ASP A 278 18.34 -8.73 -30.35
C ASP A 278 18.54 -9.48 -29.03
N GLY A 279 17.94 -8.97 -27.94
CA GLY A 279 18.11 -9.48 -26.58
C GLY A 279 16.84 -9.63 -25.80
N THR A 280 17.00 -9.84 -24.51
CA THR A 280 15.89 -9.86 -23.54
C THR A 280 15.78 -8.50 -22.87
N THR A 281 14.61 -7.89 -22.91
CA THR A 281 14.33 -6.63 -22.20
C THR A 281 13.63 -6.92 -20.89
N ASP A 282 14.07 -6.28 -19.81
CA ASP A 282 13.36 -6.38 -18.53
C ASP A 282 12.00 -5.66 -18.64
N LEU A 283 10.95 -6.33 -18.17
CA LEU A 283 9.57 -5.85 -18.20
C LEU A 283 9.15 -5.48 -16.78
N PRO A 284 9.19 -4.19 -16.40
CA PRO A 284 8.82 -3.77 -15.06
C PRO A 284 7.30 -3.79 -14.88
N TRP A 285 6.83 -4.30 -13.74
CA TRP A 285 5.42 -4.32 -13.36
C TRP A 285 4.74 -2.93 -13.42
N PRO A 286 5.38 -1.83 -13.01
CA PRO A 286 4.79 -0.50 -13.15
C PRO A 286 4.40 -0.15 -14.58
N ALA A 287 5.18 -0.62 -15.59
CA ALA A 287 4.83 -0.36 -16.99
C ALA A 287 3.57 -1.12 -17.43
N LEU A 288 3.37 -2.34 -16.95
CA LEU A 288 2.13 -3.10 -17.18
C LEU A 288 0.93 -2.43 -16.50
N ALA A 289 1.13 -1.95 -15.28
CA ALA A 289 0.10 -1.30 -14.48
C ALA A 289 -0.42 0.02 -15.09
N GLU A 290 0.34 0.68 -15.96
CA GLU A 290 -0.10 1.88 -16.70
C GLU A 290 -1.08 1.56 -17.84
N THR A 291 -1.42 0.30 -18.07
CA THR A 291 -2.42 -0.10 -19.05
C THR A 291 -3.80 0.41 -18.64
N GLN A 292 -4.40 1.23 -19.50
CA GLN A 292 -5.72 1.81 -19.24
C GLN A 292 -6.82 0.88 -19.77
N ILE A 293 -7.62 0.33 -18.85
CA ILE A 293 -8.76 -0.52 -19.16
C ILE A 293 -9.99 0.38 -19.21
N GLY A 294 -10.46 0.67 -20.41
CA GLY A 294 -11.65 1.48 -20.63
C GLY A 294 -12.93 0.64 -20.68
N LYS A 295 -14.08 1.31 -20.91
CA LYS A 295 -15.38 0.63 -21.12
C LYS A 295 -15.43 -0.18 -22.41
N LYS A 296 -14.52 0.06 -23.35
CA LYS A 296 -14.42 -0.63 -24.64
C LYS A 296 -13.05 -1.30 -24.76
N PHE A 297 -13.03 -2.52 -25.25
CA PHE A 297 -11.83 -3.24 -25.64
C PHE A 297 -11.39 -2.81 -27.07
N PRO A 298 -10.10 -2.78 -27.41
CA PRO A 298 -8.93 -3.19 -26.62
C PRO A 298 -8.49 -2.14 -25.59
N PRO A 299 -7.72 -2.56 -24.56
CA PRO A 299 -7.13 -1.65 -23.60
C PRO A 299 -6.06 -0.76 -24.26
N LYS A 300 -5.81 0.40 -23.66
CA LYS A 300 -4.73 1.29 -24.10
C LYS A 300 -3.44 0.94 -23.35
N TYR A 301 -2.56 0.22 -24.01
CA TYR A 301 -1.25 -0.13 -23.49
C TYR A 301 -0.27 1.05 -23.51
N LEU A 302 0.66 1.09 -22.55
CA LEU A 302 1.78 2.03 -22.60
C LEU A 302 2.63 1.80 -23.86
N LYS A 303 3.17 2.86 -24.47
CA LYS A 303 3.97 2.76 -25.70
C LYS A 303 5.14 1.77 -25.55
N PHE A 304 5.89 1.84 -24.43
CA PHE A 304 6.95 0.91 -24.11
C PHE A 304 6.47 -0.56 -24.17
N VAL A 305 5.32 -0.87 -23.57
CA VAL A 305 4.74 -2.22 -23.55
C VAL A 305 4.30 -2.64 -24.96
N GLN A 306 3.73 -1.71 -25.75
CA GLN A 306 3.36 -1.98 -27.15
C GLN A 306 4.58 -2.34 -28.01
N GLU A 307 5.70 -1.66 -27.80
CA GLU A 307 6.95 -1.94 -28.51
C GLU A 307 7.60 -3.28 -28.14
N LEU A 308 7.23 -3.85 -27.00
CA LEU A 308 7.66 -5.17 -26.54
C LEU A 308 6.77 -6.33 -27.03
N ASP A 309 5.64 -6.05 -27.68
CA ASP A 309 4.76 -7.08 -28.24
C ASP A 309 5.52 -7.94 -29.27
N GLY A 310 5.51 -9.24 -29.07
CA GLY A 310 6.27 -10.20 -29.88
C GLY A 310 7.77 -10.30 -29.55
N LYS A 311 8.29 -9.50 -28.64
CA LYS A 311 9.70 -9.51 -28.26
C LYS A 311 9.96 -10.35 -27.00
N ARG A 312 11.24 -10.69 -26.82
CA ARG A 312 11.70 -11.44 -25.67
C ARG A 312 11.84 -10.52 -24.47
N VAL A 313 11.17 -10.89 -23.38
CA VAL A 313 11.17 -10.12 -22.12
C VAL A 313 11.57 -10.98 -20.95
N SER A 314 12.05 -10.33 -19.88
CA SER A 314 12.21 -10.94 -18.57
C SER A 314 11.39 -10.18 -17.52
N ILE A 315 10.80 -10.91 -16.57
CA ILE A 315 10.01 -10.36 -15.49
C ILE A 315 10.22 -11.19 -14.23
N VAL A 316 10.31 -10.53 -13.08
CA VAL A 316 10.43 -11.18 -11.76
C VAL A 316 9.11 -11.05 -11.03
N GLY A 317 8.66 -12.13 -10.38
CA GLY A 317 7.41 -12.13 -9.64
C GLY A 317 7.12 -13.46 -8.98
N PHE A 318 5.85 -13.70 -8.68
CA PHE A 318 5.38 -14.85 -7.92
C PHE A 318 4.38 -15.66 -8.72
N VAL A 319 4.50 -16.98 -8.64
CA VAL A 319 3.58 -17.90 -9.29
C VAL A 319 2.29 -18.01 -8.48
N ARG A 320 1.15 -17.95 -9.18
CA ARG A 320 -0.15 -18.32 -8.64
C ARG A 320 -0.71 -19.50 -9.41
N ASN A 321 -1.04 -20.57 -8.68
CA ASN A 321 -1.73 -21.71 -9.26
C ASN A 321 -3.25 -21.51 -9.28
N ARG A 322 -3.90 -21.90 -10.36
CA ARG A 322 -5.37 -21.95 -10.49
C ARG A 322 -5.98 -23.26 -9.97
N SER A 323 -5.22 -24.34 -9.94
CA SER A 323 -5.73 -25.71 -9.85
C SER A 323 -5.23 -26.52 -8.64
N GLY A 324 -4.49 -25.92 -7.70
CA GLY A 324 -4.00 -26.66 -6.53
C GLY A 324 -2.60 -27.25 -6.72
N GLU A 325 -2.27 -28.29 -5.95
CA GLU A 325 -0.94 -28.92 -5.95
C GLU A 325 -0.66 -29.69 -7.23
N GLY A 326 0.56 -29.60 -7.75
CA GLY A 326 1.04 -30.36 -8.89
C GLY A 326 1.94 -29.57 -9.85
N ASP A 327 2.48 -30.29 -10.83
CA ASP A 327 3.28 -29.71 -11.91
C ASP A 327 2.38 -28.96 -12.88
N VAL A 328 2.76 -27.72 -13.20
CA VAL A 328 2.00 -26.86 -14.12
C VAL A 328 2.82 -26.47 -15.34
N THR A 329 2.17 -26.45 -16.49
CA THR A 329 2.72 -25.99 -17.78
C THR A 329 2.32 -24.54 -18.07
N GLU A 330 1.27 -24.07 -17.41
CA GLU A 330 0.73 -22.72 -17.50
C GLU A 330 0.30 -22.24 -16.11
N PHE A 331 0.61 -20.98 -15.78
CA PHE A 331 0.24 -20.38 -14.51
C PHE A 331 0.03 -18.88 -14.63
N LEU A 332 -0.59 -18.30 -13.60
CA LEU A 332 -0.67 -16.85 -13.44
C LEU A 332 0.55 -16.33 -12.66
N PHE A 333 1.03 -15.18 -13.08
CA PHE A 333 2.21 -14.54 -12.52
C PHE A 333 1.86 -13.14 -12.05
N THR A 334 2.31 -12.76 -10.86
CA THR A 334 1.96 -11.51 -10.20
C THR A 334 3.18 -10.86 -9.58
N GLU A 335 3.16 -9.54 -9.41
CA GLU A 335 4.24 -8.75 -8.83
C GLU A 335 4.53 -9.13 -7.37
N PHE A 336 3.47 -9.46 -6.62
CA PHE A 336 3.53 -9.76 -5.20
C PHE A 336 3.04 -11.18 -4.92
N PRO A 337 3.52 -11.80 -3.83
CA PRO A 337 3.01 -13.10 -3.44
C PRO A 337 1.54 -12.96 -3.04
N VAL A 338 0.67 -13.58 -3.81
CA VAL A 338 -0.73 -13.73 -3.45
C VAL A 338 -0.83 -14.94 -2.53
N GLY A 339 -0.54 -14.72 -1.25
CA GLY A 339 -0.20 -15.79 -0.32
C GLY A 339 -1.36 -16.44 0.40
N CYS A 340 -2.61 -16.01 0.18
CA CYS A 340 -3.75 -16.73 0.70
C CYS A 340 -4.86 -16.75 -0.34
N TRP A 341 -5.71 -17.77 -0.30
CA TRP A 341 -6.85 -17.91 -1.21
C TRP A 341 -7.90 -16.79 -1.05
N PHE A 342 -7.81 -15.99 0.02
CA PHE A 342 -8.57 -14.76 0.24
C PHE A 342 -7.96 -13.54 -0.42
N CYS A 343 -6.69 -13.59 -0.80
CA CYS A 343 -6.08 -12.45 -1.47
C CYS A 343 -6.72 -12.32 -2.84
N GLU A 344 -7.37 -11.19 -3.04
CA GLU A 344 -7.99 -10.86 -4.31
C GLU A 344 -6.95 -10.87 -5.42
N LEU A 345 -7.40 -11.24 -6.60
CA LEU A 345 -6.58 -11.11 -7.79
C LEU A 345 -6.19 -9.65 -7.95
N PRO A 346 -4.95 -9.35 -8.32
CA PRO A 346 -4.59 -8.02 -8.77
C PRO A 346 -5.51 -7.58 -9.90
N GLU A 347 -5.50 -6.28 -10.19
CA GLU A 347 -6.15 -5.78 -11.42
C GLU A 347 -5.69 -6.60 -12.63
N PRO A 348 -6.50 -6.69 -13.69
CA PRO A 348 -6.10 -7.39 -14.90
C PRO A 348 -4.73 -6.98 -15.44
N ALA A 349 -4.34 -5.70 -15.25
CA ALA A 349 -3.03 -5.19 -15.61
C ALA A 349 -1.87 -5.65 -14.67
N GLY A 350 -2.18 -6.22 -13.52
CA GLY A 350 -1.22 -6.81 -12.58
C GLY A 350 -1.09 -8.33 -12.71
N ILE A 351 -1.65 -8.94 -13.75
CA ILE A 351 -1.62 -10.39 -13.98
C ILE A 351 -0.99 -10.66 -15.34
N VAL A 352 -0.04 -11.58 -15.36
CA VAL A 352 0.55 -12.11 -16.60
C VAL A 352 0.31 -13.62 -16.65
N ARG A 353 -0.27 -14.11 -17.75
CA ARG A 353 -0.34 -15.53 -18.02
C ARG A 353 1.02 -16.01 -18.54
N VAL A 354 1.58 -17.05 -17.95
CA VAL A 354 2.87 -17.63 -18.36
C VAL A 354 2.62 -19.02 -18.92
N GLN A 355 3.11 -19.28 -20.14
CA GLN A 355 3.08 -20.56 -20.81
C GLN A 355 4.51 -21.06 -21.00
N LEU A 356 4.86 -22.17 -20.33
CA LEU A 356 6.20 -22.74 -20.36
C LEU A 356 6.54 -23.34 -21.73
N ALA A 357 7.82 -23.26 -22.11
CA ALA A 357 8.31 -23.80 -23.38
C ALA A 357 8.32 -25.32 -23.38
N GLY A 358 7.94 -25.94 -24.54
CA GLY A 358 8.18 -27.35 -24.82
C GLY A 358 7.49 -28.33 -23.88
N GLY A 359 6.33 -27.97 -23.31
CA GLY A 359 5.60 -28.83 -22.37
C GLY A 359 6.31 -29.07 -21.06
N LYS A 360 7.34 -28.26 -20.74
CA LYS A 360 8.00 -28.28 -19.42
C LYS A 360 6.99 -27.93 -18.35
N SER A 361 7.08 -28.62 -17.23
CA SER A 361 6.33 -28.33 -16.04
C SER A 361 7.25 -27.81 -14.93
N THR A 362 6.67 -27.12 -13.97
CA THR A 362 7.37 -26.67 -12.77
C THR A 362 6.50 -26.86 -11.55
N GLN A 363 7.15 -27.14 -10.42
CA GLN A 363 6.49 -27.08 -9.11
C GLN A 363 6.37 -25.65 -8.64
N ILE A 364 5.24 -25.34 -8.04
CA ILE A 364 4.97 -24.02 -7.54
C ILE A 364 5.58 -23.83 -6.18
N GLY A 365 6.53 -22.88 -6.10
CA GLY A 365 7.10 -22.41 -4.86
C GLY A 365 6.51 -21.09 -4.38
N THR A 366 6.78 -20.71 -3.15
CA THR A 366 6.41 -19.41 -2.56
C THR A 366 7.44 -18.31 -2.81
N ALA A 367 8.60 -18.66 -3.35
CA ALA A 367 9.68 -17.72 -3.68
C ALA A 367 9.40 -16.98 -5.00
N SER A 368 9.94 -15.77 -5.11
CA SER A 368 9.94 -15.05 -6.39
C SER A 368 10.86 -15.76 -7.39
N ILE A 369 10.42 -15.80 -8.65
CA ILE A 369 11.20 -16.38 -9.75
C ILE A 369 11.30 -15.39 -10.91
N LYS A 370 12.33 -15.56 -11.74
CA LYS A 370 12.52 -14.81 -12.99
C LYS A 370 12.01 -15.64 -14.17
N ILE A 371 11.09 -15.05 -14.93
CA ILE A 371 10.53 -15.64 -16.16
C ILE A 371 11.14 -14.94 -17.36
N VAL A 372 11.55 -15.72 -18.38
CA VAL A 372 12.02 -15.21 -19.66
C VAL A 372 11.25 -15.87 -20.78
N GLY A 373 10.59 -15.08 -21.63
CA GLY A 373 9.79 -15.58 -22.74
C GLY A 373 9.34 -14.47 -23.68
N THR A 374 8.43 -14.76 -24.60
CA THR A 374 7.92 -13.80 -25.59
C THR A 374 6.63 -13.16 -25.09
N LEU A 375 6.62 -11.84 -24.95
CA LEU A 375 5.41 -11.08 -24.56
C LEU A 375 4.41 -11.09 -25.72
N LYS A 376 3.14 -11.30 -25.40
CA LYS A 376 2.01 -11.16 -26.30
C LYS A 376 0.94 -10.29 -25.65
N LEU A 377 0.50 -9.27 -26.34
CA LEU A 377 -0.57 -8.38 -25.90
C LEU A 377 -1.91 -8.86 -26.45
N ASN A 378 -2.91 -8.94 -25.59
CA ASN A 378 -4.27 -9.25 -26.00
C ASN A 378 -4.97 -7.99 -26.53
N ARG A 379 -5.37 -8.00 -27.81
CA ARG A 379 -6.04 -6.89 -28.48
C ARG A 379 -7.43 -7.23 -29.00
N THR A 380 -7.88 -8.47 -28.81
CA THR A 380 -9.07 -9.00 -29.51
C THR A 380 -10.12 -9.63 -28.61
N ASP A 381 -9.73 -10.20 -27.48
CA ASP A 381 -10.63 -10.95 -26.60
C ASP A 381 -10.73 -10.31 -25.22
N PRO A 382 -11.86 -9.68 -24.88
CA PRO A 382 -12.05 -9.05 -23.58
C PRO A 382 -12.12 -10.04 -22.40
N GLU A 383 -12.30 -11.33 -22.65
CA GLU A 383 -12.38 -12.36 -21.60
C GLU A 383 -11.04 -13.05 -21.34
N ASP A 384 -10.01 -12.81 -22.19
CA ASP A 384 -8.67 -13.37 -22.00
C ASP A 384 -7.73 -12.38 -21.27
N TYR A 385 -6.62 -12.89 -20.74
CA TYR A 385 -5.61 -12.09 -20.03
C TYR A 385 -5.00 -11.03 -20.93
N LEU A 386 -4.72 -9.86 -20.39
CA LEU A 386 -4.13 -8.74 -21.14
C LEU A 386 -2.70 -9.04 -21.60
N PHE A 387 -1.96 -9.82 -20.82
CA PHE A 387 -0.56 -10.15 -21.05
C PHE A 387 -0.35 -11.65 -20.98
N THR A 388 0.35 -12.18 -21.97
CA THR A 388 0.83 -13.57 -21.98
C THR A 388 2.33 -13.59 -22.26
N ILE A 389 3.10 -14.34 -21.49
CA ILE A 389 4.49 -14.65 -21.82
C ILE A 389 4.53 -16.10 -22.30
N ALA A 390 4.70 -16.26 -23.61
CA ALA A 390 4.71 -17.54 -24.29
C ALA A 390 6.13 -18.09 -24.44
N GLY A 391 6.25 -19.43 -24.48
CA GLY A 391 7.53 -20.11 -24.63
C GLY A 391 8.50 -19.77 -23.48
N ALA A 392 7.96 -19.67 -22.29
CA ALA A 392 8.66 -19.18 -21.13
C ALA A 392 9.64 -20.20 -20.55
N THR A 393 10.74 -19.70 -20.00
CA THR A 393 11.68 -20.45 -19.17
C THR A 393 11.83 -19.80 -17.83
N ILE A 394 11.93 -20.61 -16.77
CA ILE A 394 12.20 -20.14 -15.41
C ILE A 394 13.71 -20.04 -15.23
N ARG A 395 14.19 -18.96 -14.62
CA ARG A 395 15.59 -18.78 -14.22
C ARG A 395 15.64 -18.49 -12.71
N ALA A 396 16.72 -18.90 -12.06
CA ALA A 396 16.99 -18.44 -10.71
C ALA A 396 17.14 -16.91 -10.71
N ASN A 397 16.72 -16.27 -9.63
CA ASN A 397 17.03 -14.85 -9.42
C ASN A 397 18.54 -14.78 -9.10
N ASP A 398 19.28 -14.03 -9.90
CA ASP A 398 20.68 -13.71 -9.65
C ASP A 398 20.82 -12.80 -8.43
#